data_d87638e1967e63bd154e053661fe6fef
#
_entry.id   d87638e1967e63bd154e053661fe6fef
#
_cell.length_a   1.000
_cell.length_b   1.000
_cell.length_c   1.000
_cell.angle_alpha   90.00
_cell.angle_beta   90.00
_cell.angle_gamma   90.00
#
_symmetry.space_group_name_H-M   'P 1'
#
loop_
_entity.id
_entity.type
_entity.pdbx_description
1 polymer ?
#
loop_
_entity_poly.entity_id
_entity_poly.type
_entity_poly.pdbx_seq_one_letter_code
_entity_poly.pdbx_strand_id
1 'polypeptide(L)'
;GTAIVPSSMNTVASVAHGLSGNLLLRAADVTLKEGRKLVMVPRETPLHSIHLENLLTLSKSGVVILPPEPAFYLKPRGMNDLISYIVNRVLLALGVSDDLPTDLQYTGE
;
A
#
# COMPACT_ATOMS: atom_id res chain seq x y z
N GLY A 1 -12.26 2.32 4.19
CA GLY A 1 -11.17 1.65 3.48
C GLY A 1 -10.37 0.71 4.34
N THR A 2 -9.50 -0.03 3.72
CA THR A 2 -8.68 -1.03 4.38
C THR A 2 -7.24 -0.87 3.91
N ALA A 3 -6.29 -0.99 4.83
CA ALA A 3 -4.88 -1.01 4.51
C ALA A 3 -4.25 -2.30 5.05
N ILE A 4 -3.46 -2.97 4.22
CA ILE A 4 -2.69 -4.15 4.61
C ILE A 4 -1.22 -3.74 4.65
N VAL A 5 -0.66 -3.62 5.85
CA VAL A 5 0.68 -3.07 6.07
C VAL A 5 1.44 -3.93 7.08
N PRO A 6 2.53 -4.54 6.72
CA PRO A 6 3.01 -4.78 5.36
C PRO A 6 2.21 -5.90 4.68
N SER A 7 2.32 -5.99 3.36
CA SER A 7 1.67 -7.06 2.59
C SER A 7 2.72 -8.04 2.11
N SER A 8 2.59 -9.31 2.48
CA SER A 8 3.46 -10.35 1.94
C SER A 8 3.08 -10.61 0.47
N MET A 9 4.00 -11.16 -0.30
CA MET A 9 3.69 -11.50 -1.71
C MET A 9 2.69 -12.64 -1.79
N ASN A 10 2.61 -13.50 -0.77
CA ASN A 10 1.54 -14.49 -0.69
C ASN A 10 0.17 -13.84 -0.52
N THR A 11 0.08 -12.82 0.34
CA THR A 11 -1.17 -12.05 0.51
C THR A 11 -1.52 -11.30 -0.78
N VAL A 12 -0.54 -10.67 -1.43
CA VAL A 12 -0.72 -9.99 -2.71
C VAL A 12 -1.29 -10.97 -3.75
N ALA A 13 -0.69 -12.14 -3.89
CA ALA A 13 -1.14 -13.15 -4.83
C ALA A 13 -2.56 -13.61 -4.51
N SER A 14 -2.86 -13.85 -3.24
CA SER A 14 -4.18 -14.32 -2.81
C SER A 14 -5.27 -13.29 -3.10
N VAL A 15 -5.02 -12.02 -2.83
CA VAL A 15 -5.98 -10.95 -3.12
C VAL A 15 -6.15 -10.79 -4.63
N ALA A 16 -5.06 -10.86 -5.40
CA ALA A 16 -5.09 -10.74 -6.85
C ALA A 16 -5.94 -11.84 -7.51
N HIS A 17 -5.98 -13.02 -6.89
CA HIS A 17 -6.75 -14.16 -7.40
C HIS A 17 -8.10 -14.34 -6.72
N GLY A 18 -8.52 -13.37 -5.92
CA GLY A 18 -9.85 -13.40 -5.31
C GLY A 18 -10.03 -14.43 -4.21
N LEU A 19 -8.94 -14.86 -3.58
CA LEU A 19 -9.01 -15.85 -2.51
C LEU A 19 -9.40 -15.17 -1.19
N SER A 20 -10.26 -15.81 -0.42
CA SER A 20 -10.77 -15.28 0.85
C SER A 20 -10.70 -16.31 1.97
N GLY A 21 -9.61 -17.09 2.00
CA GLY A 21 -9.46 -18.21 2.91
C GLY A 21 -9.23 -17.85 4.37
N ASN A 22 -8.98 -16.59 4.70
CA ASN A 22 -8.83 -16.13 6.07
C ASN A 22 -9.50 -14.77 6.24
N LEU A 23 -9.53 -14.28 7.48
CA LEU A 23 -10.23 -13.03 7.80
C LEU A 23 -9.61 -11.83 7.09
N LEU A 24 -8.30 -11.77 6.99
CA LEU A 24 -7.60 -10.70 6.31
C LEU A 24 -7.97 -10.65 4.82
N LEU A 25 -7.91 -11.80 4.15
CA LEU A 25 -8.25 -11.89 2.72
C LEU A 25 -9.72 -11.58 2.48
N ARG A 26 -10.59 -11.99 3.40
CA ARG A 26 -12.02 -11.69 3.32
C ARG A 26 -12.26 -10.19 3.44
N ALA A 27 -11.57 -9.52 4.34
CA ALA A 27 -11.69 -8.06 4.50
C ALA A 27 -11.27 -7.34 3.21
N ALA A 28 -10.20 -7.78 2.58
CA ALA A 28 -9.75 -7.22 1.31
C ALA A 28 -10.78 -7.45 0.20
N ASP A 29 -11.31 -8.67 0.10
CA ASP A 29 -12.30 -9.03 -0.91
C ASP A 29 -13.58 -8.18 -0.78
N VAL A 30 -14.08 -8.04 0.44
CA VAL A 30 -15.28 -7.21 0.72
C VAL A 30 -15.00 -5.75 0.39
N THR A 31 -13.82 -5.23 0.75
CA THR A 31 -13.44 -3.85 0.46
C THR A 31 -13.48 -3.58 -1.05
N LEU A 32 -12.93 -4.49 -1.84
CA LEU A 32 -12.96 -4.36 -3.31
C LEU A 32 -14.37 -4.50 -3.88
N LYS A 33 -15.16 -5.44 -3.39
CA LYS A 33 -16.53 -5.63 -3.83
C LYS A 33 -17.40 -4.40 -3.61
N GLU A 34 -17.17 -3.71 -2.49
CA GLU A 34 -17.94 -2.51 -2.15
C GLU A 34 -17.38 -1.24 -2.78
N GLY A 35 -16.35 -1.34 -3.61
CA GLY A 35 -15.72 -0.18 -4.25
C GLY A 35 -15.02 0.76 -3.29
N ARG A 36 -14.63 0.27 -2.13
CA ARG A 36 -13.90 1.06 -1.13
C ARG A 36 -12.41 1.02 -1.38
N LYS A 37 -11.70 1.98 -0.81
CA LYS A 37 -10.25 2.07 -0.95
C LYS A 37 -9.56 0.90 -0.26
N LEU A 38 -8.70 0.21 -1.01
CA LEU A 38 -7.81 -0.81 -0.48
C LEU A 38 -6.38 -0.37 -0.80
N VAL A 39 -5.56 -0.28 0.24
CA VAL A 39 -4.15 0.08 0.13
C VAL A 39 -3.32 -1.12 0.57
N MET A 40 -2.36 -1.53 -0.25
CA MET A 40 -1.45 -2.60 0.09
C MET A 40 -0.02 -2.08 0.04
N VAL A 41 0.75 -2.41 1.06
CA VAL A 41 2.14 -1.96 1.23
C VAL A 41 3.06 -3.18 1.09
N PRO A 42 3.38 -3.60 -0.14
CA PRO A 42 4.21 -4.78 -0.36
C PRO A 42 5.66 -4.49 -0.02
N ARG A 43 6.33 -5.52 0.47
CA ARG A 43 7.75 -5.45 0.80
C ARG A 43 8.43 -6.73 0.34
N GLU A 44 9.06 -6.65 -0.80
CA GLU A 44 9.80 -7.76 -1.40
C GLU A 44 10.87 -7.22 -2.33
N THR A 45 12.03 -7.86 -2.32
CA THR A 45 13.09 -7.51 -3.25
C THR A 45 14.05 -8.71 -3.41
N PRO A 46 14.44 -9.07 -4.64
CA PRO A 46 13.92 -8.53 -5.90
C PRO A 46 12.53 -9.07 -6.21
N LEU A 47 11.86 -8.43 -7.17
CA LEU A 47 10.57 -8.89 -7.65
C LEU A 47 10.74 -9.69 -8.93
N HIS A 48 10.09 -10.85 -9.02
CA HIS A 48 10.05 -11.61 -10.26
C HIS A 48 8.73 -11.39 -11.01
N SER A 49 8.61 -11.99 -12.20
CA SER A 49 7.46 -11.72 -13.09
C SER A 49 6.10 -12.05 -12.48
N ILE A 50 6.00 -13.10 -11.68
CA ILE A 50 4.74 -13.47 -11.03
C ILE A 50 4.33 -12.39 -10.02
N HIS A 51 5.27 -11.89 -9.22
CA HIS A 51 5.00 -10.78 -8.31
C HIS A 51 4.48 -9.56 -9.07
N LEU A 52 5.14 -9.20 -10.14
CA LEU A 52 4.79 -8.02 -10.93
C LEU A 52 3.42 -8.17 -11.60
N GLU A 53 3.10 -9.36 -12.10
CA GLU A 53 1.78 -9.63 -12.67
C GLU A 53 0.67 -9.49 -11.64
N ASN A 54 0.88 -10.02 -10.43
CA ASN A 54 -0.09 -9.92 -9.35
C ASN A 54 -0.29 -8.46 -8.91
N LEU A 55 0.79 -7.69 -8.79
CA LEU A 55 0.70 -6.27 -8.47
C LEU A 55 -0.04 -5.50 -9.57
N LEU A 56 0.21 -5.82 -10.82
CA LEU A 56 -0.49 -5.21 -11.94
C LEU A 56 -1.99 -5.51 -11.89
N THR A 57 -2.37 -6.76 -11.63
CA THR A 57 -3.76 -7.17 -11.50
C THR A 57 -4.47 -6.37 -10.42
N LEU A 58 -3.84 -6.22 -9.25
CA LEU A 58 -4.38 -5.43 -8.15
C LEU A 58 -4.52 -3.97 -8.52
N SER A 59 -3.51 -3.40 -9.16
CA SER A 59 -3.54 -2.00 -9.59
C SER A 59 -4.69 -1.74 -10.55
N LYS A 60 -4.92 -2.64 -11.50
CA LYS A 60 -6.05 -2.54 -12.44
C LYS A 60 -7.39 -2.68 -11.75
N SER A 61 -7.43 -3.35 -10.61
CA SER A 61 -8.65 -3.52 -9.81
C SER A 61 -8.93 -2.35 -8.88
N GLY A 62 -8.11 -1.31 -8.92
CA GLY A 62 -8.29 -0.12 -8.10
C GLY A 62 -7.56 -0.15 -6.77
N VAL A 63 -6.74 -1.15 -6.51
CA VAL A 63 -5.91 -1.20 -5.29
C VAL A 63 -4.76 -0.21 -5.43
N VAL A 64 -4.52 0.57 -4.39
CA VAL A 64 -3.35 1.44 -4.31
C VAL A 64 -2.17 0.59 -3.85
N ILE A 65 -1.17 0.46 -4.69
CA ILE A 65 0.08 -0.23 -4.34
C ILE A 65 1.06 0.82 -3.86
N LEU A 66 1.48 0.70 -2.61
CA LEU A 66 2.30 1.71 -1.96
C LEU A 66 3.57 1.06 -1.39
N PRO A 67 4.63 0.92 -2.20
CA PRO A 67 5.89 0.40 -1.69
C PRO A 67 6.42 1.30 -0.57
N PRO A 68 6.97 0.72 0.51
CA PRO A 68 7.47 1.51 1.63
C PRO A 68 8.85 2.08 1.31
N GLU A 69 8.92 2.97 0.32
CA GLU A 69 10.15 3.58 -0.13
C GLU A 69 10.61 4.65 0.84
N PRO A 70 11.88 4.61 1.29
CA PRO A 70 12.41 5.68 2.13
C PRO A 70 12.48 6.99 1.37
N ALA A 71 11.92 8.04 1.96
CA ALA A 71 11.90 9.37 1.33
C ALA A 71 13.14 10.17 1.73
N PHE A 72 14.31 9.70 1.34
CA PHE A 72 15.57 10.36 1.71
C PHE A 72 15.70 11.79 1.16
N TYR A 73 15.02 12.08 0.06
CA TYR A 73 14.99 13.43 -0.51
C TYR A 73 14.30 14.45 0.42
N LEU A 74 13.53 13.99 1.41
CA LEU A 74 12.91 14.83 2.42
C LEU A 74 13.82 15.06 3.64
N LYS A 75 15.06 14.58 3.60
CA LYS A 75 16.07 14.72 4.64
C LYS A 75 15.56 14.27 6.01
N PRO A 76 15.15 12.99 6.15
CA PRO A 76 14.67 12.49 7.43
C PRO A 76 15.79 12.50 8.47
N ARG A 77 15.43 12.78 9.71
CA ARG A 77 16.39 12.85 10.82
C ARG A 77 16.70 11.48 11.41
N GLY A 78 15.86 10.49 11.13
CA GLY A 78 16.03 9.14 11.65
C GLY A 78 14.91 8.23 11.21
N MET A 79 14.89 7.02 11.77
CA MET A 79 13.91 5.99 11.42
C MET A 79 12.47 6.44 11.67
N ASN A 80 12.22 7.18 12.74
CA ASN A 80 10.87 7.65 13.06
C ASN A 80 10.30 8.55 11.97
N ASP A 81 11.13 9.39 11.36
CA ASP A 81 10.70 10.24 10.25
C ASP A 81 10.34 9.40 9.01
N LEU A 82 11.11 8.37 8.73
CA LEU A 82 10.84 7.46 7.61
C LEU A 82 9.53 6.72 7.82
N ILE A 83 9.30 6.20 9.03
CA ILE A 83 8.07 5.49 9.38
C ILE A 83 6.89 6.44 9.30
N SER A 84 7.01 7.65 9.86
CA SER A 84 5.94 8.65 9.82
C SER A 84 5.55 9.02 8.40
N TYR A 85 6.53 9.16 7.51
CA TYR A 85 6.26 9.43 6.11
C TYR A 85 5.40 8.34 5.48
N ILE A 86 5.79 7.07 5.67
CA ILE A 86 5.06 5.93 5.09
C ILE A 86 3.65 5.85 5.68
N VAL A 87 3.51 5.98 7.00
CA VAL A 87 2.19 5.95 7.65
C VAL A 87 1.29 7.06 7.11
N ASN A 88 1.81 8.27 6.99
CA ASN A 88 1.04 9.39 6.47
C ASN A 88 0.63 9.18 5.01
N ARG A 89 1.49 8.58 4.19
CA ARG A 89 1.16 8.24 2.81
C ARG A 89 0.02 7.23 2.74
N VAL A 90 0.02 6.23 3.63
CA VAL A 90 -1.07 5.25 3.71
C VAL A 90 -2.37 5.93 4.09
N LEU A 91 -2.35 6.77 5.12
CA LEU A 91 -3.55 7.50 5.56
C LEU A 91 -4.09 8.41 4.47
N LEU A 92 -3.22 9.10 3.76
CA LEU A 92 -3.60 9.95 2.64
C LEU A 92 -4.25 9.14 1.52
N ALA A 93 -3.67 7.99 1.18
CA ALA A 93 -4.21 7.10 0.15
C ALA A 93 -5.57 6.54 0.53
N LEU A 94 -5.83 6.34 1.83
CA LEU A 94 -7.14 5.91 2.34
C LEU A 94 -8.17 7.04 2.37
N GLY A 95 -7.74 8.29 2.21
CA GLY A 95 -8.63 9.44 2.32
C GLY A 95 -8.95 9.84 3.76
N VAL A 96 -8.16 9.37 4.73
CA VAL A 96 -8.36 9.66 6.14
C VAL A 96 -7.75 10.99 6.55
N SER A 97 -6.66 11.39 5.88
CA SER A 97 -5.96 12.62 6.15
C SER A 97 -5.70 13.37 4.86
N ASP A 98 -6.08 14.64 4.83
CA ASP A 98 -5.86 15.49 3.66
C ASP A 98 -4.50 16.19 3.71
N ASP A 99 -3.89 16.26 4.88
CA ASP A 99 -2.69 17.05 5.10
C ASP A 99 -1.55 16.21 5.65
N LEU A 100 -0.44 16.18 4.91
CA LEU A 100 0.85 15.77 5.45
C LEU A 100 1.56 17.02 5.96
N PRO A 101 2.45 16.89 6.96
CA PRO A 101 3.36 17.98 7.30
C PRO A 101 4.07 18.47 6.05
N THR A 102 4.23 19.78 5.91
CA THR A 102 4.77 20.40 4.69
C THR A 102 6.12 19.82 4.28
N ASP A 103 6.96 19.50 5.27
CA ASP A 103 8.29 18.93 5.04
C ASP A 103 8.24 17.46 4.58
N LEU A 104 7.08 16.82 4.62
CA LEU A 104 6.88 15.44 4.19
C LEU A 104 6.03 15.33 2.92
N GLN A 105 5.58 16.45 2.37
CA GLN A 105 4.82 16.44 1.13
C GLN A 105 5.73 16.37 -0.09
N TYR A 106 5.31 15.57 -1.06
CA TYR A 106 5.95 15.53 -2.37
C TYR A 106 5.14 16.41 -3.32
N THR A 107 5.80 17.39 -3.94
CA THR A 107 5.13 18.37 -4.80
C THR A 107 5.02 17.95 -6.26
N GLY A 108 5.59 16.82 -6.62
CA GLY A 108 5.54 16.33 -7.99
C GLY A 108 6.60 16.90 -8.93
N GLU A 109 7.59 17.55 -8.36
CA GLU A 109 8.68 18.14 -9.13
C GLU A 109 9.94 17.30 -9.12
#